data_2ae0a237e8d1a6a94f839f37fceae7ba
#
_entry.id   2ae0a237e8d1a6a94f839f37fceae7ba
#
_cell.length_a   1.000
_cell.length_b   1.000
_cell.length_c   1.000
_cell.angle_alpha   90.00
_cell.angle_beta   90.00
_cell.angle_gamma   90.00
#
_symmetry.space_group_name_H-M   'P 1'
#
loop_
_entity.id
_entity.type
_entity.pdbx_description
1 polymer ?
#
loop_
_entity_poly.entity_id
_entity_poly.type
_entity_poly.pdbx_seq_one_letter_code
_entity_poly.pdbx_strand_id
1 'polypeptide(L)'
;MVNKIRFFQYISLCVLGVLFLSFQVQAGVGLSQTRIIINGDTNTASISARNNNAQPYLVSNFITEKLDTSSPPLSGMFVVTPNIFRLAPESENTIKIQIIPTNLPKDRESLYYFHSRNIPSTNKNEDGIKIAMENIIKVFYRPINLAINPKEAGDKLVVKATPNGISIENPTPYYINLFKITVKNETIKLNKINNMIEPFSSKNYVVS
;
A
#
# COMPACT_ATOMS: atom_id res chain seq x y z
N MET A 1 58.40 -6.47 14.48
CA MET A 1 57.17 -7.10 14.97
C MET A 1 56.18 -6.08 15.54
N VAL A 2 56.61 -5.09 16.29
CA VAL A 2 55.79 -4.04 16.95
C VAL A 2 54.97 -3.16 15.95
N ASN A 3 55.52 -2.83 14.78
CA ASN A 3 54.83 -1.99 13.79
C ASN A 3 53.62 -2.66 13.13
N LYS A 4 53.61 -3.98 12.97
CA LYS A 4 52.45 -4.73 12.44
C LYS A 4 51.28 -4.74 13.42
N ILE A 5 51.59 -4.87 14.73
CA ILE A 5 50.53 -4.89 15.77
C ILE A 5 49.84 -3.51 15.88
N ARG A 6 50.61 -2.42 15.83
CA ARG A 6 50.02 -1.07 15.82
C ARG A 6 49.19 -0.80 14.58
N PHE A 7 49.59 -1.27 13.41
CA PHE A 7 48.85 -1.15 12.17
C PHE A 7 47.49 -1.87 12.26
N PHE A 8 47.44 -3.09 12.80
CA PHE A 8 46.18 -3.83 13.03
C PHE A 8 45.29 -3.13 14.07
N GLN A 9 45.87 -2.50 15.11
CA GLN A 9 45.08 -1.74 16.08
C GLN A 9 44.42 -0.51 15.46
N TYR A 10 45.10 0.24 14.58
CA TYR A 10 44.51 1.37 13.87
C TYR A 10 43.40 0.94 12.89
N ILE A 11 43.59 -0.15 12.16
CA ILE A 11 42.55 -0.70 11.29
C ILE A 11 41.31 -1.12 12.10
N SER A 12 41.51 -1.80 13.21
CA SER A 12 40.43 -2.19 14.11
C SER A 12 39.65 -1.00 14.67
N LEU A 13 40.36 0.08 15.04
CA LEU A 13 39.77 1.31 15.54
C LEU A 13 38.99 2.06 14.44
N CYS A 14 39.51 2.09 13.19
CA CYS A 14 38.78 2.64 12.05
C CYS A 14 37.55 1.85 11.68
N VAL A 15 37.61 0.52 11.66
CA VAL A 15 36.45 -0.34 11.40
C VAL A 15 35.38 -0.17 12.49
N LEU A 16 35.80 -0.07 13.75
CA LEU A 16 34.88 0.20 14.86
C LEU A 16 34.21 1.57 14.72
N GLY A 17 34.94 2.60 14.29
CA GLY A 17 34.41 3.96 14.04
C GLY A 17 33.38 4.01 12.91
N VAL A 18 33.58 3.23 11.84
CA VAL A 18 32.63 3.15 10.70
C VAL A 18 31.33 2.45 11.10
N LEU A 19 31.39 1.48 12.01
CA LEU A 19 30.21 0.78 12.53
C LEU A 19 29.28 1.68 13.37
N PHE A 20 29.78 2.78 13.92
CA PHE A 20 28.98 3.76 14.68
C PHE A 20 28.33 4.84 13.81
N LEU A 21 28.64 4.92 12.52
CA LEU A 21 27.94 5.80 11.57
C LEU A 21 26.62 5.17 11.11
N SER A 22 25.76 4.80 12.06
CA SER A 22 24.39 4.40 11.77
C SER A 22 23.62 5.64 11.30
N PHE A 23 23.51 5.85 9.99
CA PHE A 23 22.60 6.84 9.43
C PHE A 23 21.18 6.47 9.86
N GLN A 24 20.58 7.32 10.66
CA GLN A 24 19.16 7.22 10.98
C GLN A 24 18.37 7.47 9.69
N VAL A 25 17.93 6.40 9.03
CA VAL A 25 16.97 6.50 7.94
C VAL A 25 15.65 6.94 8.57
N GLN A 26 15.33 8.22 8.42
CA GLN A 26 14.05 8.76 8.85
C GLN A 26 12.97 8.28 7.87
N ALA A 27 12.25 7.26 8.28
CA ALA A 27 11.03 6.85 7.59
C ALA A 27 9.92 7.85 7.94
N GLY A 28 9.22 8.38 6.94
CA GLY A 28 8.08 9.29 7.13
C GLY A 28 6.92 8.66 7.91
N VAL A 29 5.70 9.13 7.68
CA VAL A 29 4.49 8.53 8.26
C VAL A 29 4.19 7.22 7.55
N GLY A 30 4.13 6.13 8.31
CA GLY A 30 3.77 4.80 7.85
C GLY A 30 2.31 4.46 8.14
N LEU A 31 1.73 3.54 7.36
CA LEU A 31 0.42 2.95 7.61
C LEU A 31 0.56 1.54 8.16
N SER A 32 -0.32 1.13 9.08
CA SER A 32 -0.29 -0.19 9.73
C SER A 32 -0.64 -1.35 8.79
N GLN A 33 -1.21 -1.06 7.61
CA GLN A 33 -1.68 -2.06 6.65
C GLN A 33 -1.32 -1.64 5.22
N THR A 34 -1.18 -2.62 4.33
CA THR A 34 -0.91 -2.41 2.90
C THR A 34 -2.18 -2.41 2.04
N ARG A 35 -3.33 -2.75 2.63
CA ARG A 35 -4.67 -2.73 2.03
C ARG A 35 -5.72 -2.65 3.13
N ILE A 36 -6.90 -2.16 2.79
CA ILE A 36 -8.06 -2.12 3.69
C ILE A 36 -9.15 -3.03 3.10
N ILE A 37 -9.80 -3.81 3.96
CA ILE A 37 -10.98 -4.60 3.60
C ILE A 37 -12.13 -4.12 4.48
N ILE A 38 -13.18 -3.59 3.85
CA ILE A 38 -14.41 -3.18 4.51
C ILE A 38 -15.44 -4.28 4.26
N ASN A 39 -15.79 -5.04 5.29
CA ASN A 39 -16.79 -6.09 5.18
C ASN A 39 -18.20 -5.50 5.21
N GLY A 40 -19.08 -6.05 4.40
CA GLY A 40 -20.45 -5.58 4.23
C GLY A 40 -21.38 -5.81 5.44
N ASP A 41 -20.96 -6.60 6.43
CA ASP A 41 -21.63 -6.78 7.71
C ASP A 41 -21.45 -5.57 8.64
N THR A 42 -20.26 -4.97 8.66
CA THR A 42 -19.91 -3.82 9.51
C THR A 42 -19.91 -2.50 8.78
N ASN A 43 -19.64 -2.50 7.47
CA ASN A 43 -19.46 -1.33 6.62
C ASN A 43 -18.38 -0.35 7.14
N THR A 44 -17.47 -0.84 7.98
CA THR A 44 -16.40 -0.05 8.58
C THR A 44 -15.09 -0.81 8.59
N ALA A 45 -13.99 -0.06 8.55
CA ALA A 45 -12.64 -0.55 8.80
C ALA A 45 -11.84 0.53 9.53
N SER A 46 -10.70 0.15 10.12
CA SER A 46 -9.77 1.07 10.74
C SER A 46 -8.36 0.81 10.27
N ILE A 47 -7.57 1.87 10.17
CA ILE A 47 -6.14 1.82 9.85
C ILE A 47 -5.41 2.83 10.72
N SER A 48 -4.18 2.50 11.17
CA SER A 48 -3.36 3.42 11.94
C SER A 48 -2.32 4.08 11.05
N ALA A 49 -2.09 5.38 11.28
CA ALA A 49 -0.97 6.14 10.76
C ALA A 49 0.02 6.40 11.89
N ARG A 50 1.28 6.01 11.70
CA ARG A 50 2.35 6.17 12.68
C ARG A 50 3.44 7.07 12.16
N ASN A 51 3.80 8.06 12.96
CA ASN A 51 4.92 8.96 12.74
C ASN A 51 6.15 8.46 13.51
N ASN A 52 7.17 8.01 12.79
CA ASN A 52 8.44 7.58 13.39
C ASN A 52 9.52 8.66 13.34
N ASN A 53 9.14 9.92 13.06
CA ASN A 53 10.06 11.06 13.00
C ASN A 53 9.94 11.96 14.23
N ALA A 54 11.01 12.72 14.48
CA ALA A 54 11.05 13.76 15.52
C ALA A 54 10.23 15.01 15.16
N GLN A 55 9.69 15.13 13.94
CA GLN A 55 8.88 16.27 13.50
C GLN A 55 7.42 15.88 13.34
N PRO A 56 6.47 16.78 13.65
CA PRO A 56 5.06 16.54 13.44
C PRO A 56 4.67 16.65 11.96
N TYR A 57 3.60 15.95 11.59
CA TYR A 57 3.00 16.01 10.25
C TYR A 57 1.54 16.44 10.32
N LEU A 58 1.08 17.16 9.30
CA LEU A 58 -0.34 17.29 9.00
C LEU A 58 -0.70 16.11 8.07
N VAL A 59 -1.61 15.25 8.52
CA VAL A 59 -2.06 14.09 7.78
C VAL A 59 -3.45 14.37 7.23
N SER A 60 -3.63 14.23 5.91
CA SER A 60 -4.90 14.39 5.22
C SER A 60 -5.30 13.10 4.53
N ASN A 61 -6.50 12.58 4.85
CA ASN A 61 -7.00 11.29 4.41
C ASN A 61 -8.27 11.43 3.60
N PHE A 62 -8.34 10.73 2.47
CA PHE A 62 -9.51 10.69 1.60
C PHE A 62 -9.53 9.40 0.77
N ILE A 63 -10.66 9.12 0.12
CA ILE A 63 -10.82 7.94 -0.75
C ILE A 63 -11.22 8.40 -2.15
N THR A 64 -10.65 7.74 -3.17
CA THR A 64 -10.97 7.95 -4.57
C THR A 64 -11.42 6.65 -5.23
N GLU A 65 -12.11 6.76 -6.36
CA GLU A 65 -12.50 5.61 -7.19
C GLU A 65 -11.33 5.06 -7.99
N LYS A 66 -10.43 5.92 -8.44
CA LYS A 66 -9.28 5.55 -9.31
C LYS A 66 -7.96 5.88 -8.63
N LEU A 67 -6.92 5.19 -9.05
CA LEU A 67 -5.54 5.44 -8.58
C LEU A 67 -4.97 6.79 -9.06
N ASP A 68 -5.71 7.52 -9.87
CA ASP A 68 -5.29 8.81 -10.39
C ASP A 68 -5.39 9.90 -9.29
N THR A 69 -4.33 10.68 -9.16
CA THR A 69 -4.25 11.82 -8.23
C THR A 69 -5.20 12.96 -8.59
N SER A 70 -5.73 12.99 -9.81
CA SER A 70 -6.75 13.94 -10.27
C SER A 70 -8.18 13.53 -9.93
N SER A 71 -8.39 12.28 -9.49
CA SER A 71 -9.72 11.79 -9.11
C SER A 71 -10.23 12.52 -7.88
N PRO A 72 -11.49 13.03 -7.90
CA PRO A 72 -12.06 13.71 -6.75
C PRO A 72 -12.33 12.75 -5.59
N PRO A 73 -12.27 13.22 -4.34
CA PRO A 73 -12.67 12.44 -3.18
C PRO A 73 -14.13 12.01 -3.24
N LEU A 74 -14.41 10.76 -2.85
CA LEU A 74 -15.77 10.18 -2.78
C LEU A 74 -16.46 10.51 -1.44
N SER A 75 -16.64 11.80 -1.15
CA SER A 75 -17.17 12.30 0.12
C SER A 75 -18.62 11.92 0.40
N GLY A 76 -19.41 11.54 -0.62
CA GLY A 76 -20.79 11.09 -0.44
C GLY A 76 -20.93 9.60 -0.13
N MET A 77 -19.92 8.79 -0.46
CA MET A 77 -19.91 7.34 -0.28
C MET A 77 -19.06 6.92 0.92
N PHE A 78 -17.97 7.63 1.21
CA PHE A 78 -17.06 7.31 2.29
C PHE A 78 -16.99 8.44 3.32
N VAL A 79 -17.01 8.04 4.60
CA VAL A 79 -16.71 8.91 5.74
C VAL A 79 -15.39 8.45 6.34
N VAL A 80 -14.39 9.33 6.30
CA VAL A 80 -13.03 9.08 6.84
C VAL A 80 -12.87 9.96 8.09
N THR A 81 -12.60 9.38 9.25
CA THR A 81 -12.52 10.11 10.52
C THR A 81 -11.30 9.67 11.34
N PRO A 82 -10.42 10.62 11.72
CA PRO A 82 -10.33 11.98 11.24
C PRO A 82 -9.85 12.06 9.78
N ASN A 83 -10.43 12.97 8.99
CA ASN A 83 -9.98 13.19 7.60
C ASN A 83 -8.73 14.06 7.51
N ILE A 84 -8.52 14.96 8.49
CA ILE A 84 -7.32 15.77 8.64
C ILE A 84 -6.96 15.92 10.11
N PHE A 85 -5.68 15.74 10.45
CA PHE A 85 -5.18 15.87 11.82
C PHE A 85 -3.68 16.12 11.87
N ARG A 86 -3.22 16.67 12.99
CA ARG A 86 -1.81 16.78 13.31
C ARG A 86 -1.36 15.48 13.98
N LEU A 87 -0.37 14.83 13.41
CA LEU A 87 0.30 13.65 13.97
C LEU A 87 1.59 14.10 14.65
N ALA A 88 1.64 13.98 15.97
CA ALA A 88 2.80 14.37 16.76
C ALA A 88 4.05 13.50 16.46
N PRO A 89 5.25 13.95 16.83
CA PRO A 89 6.43 13.11 16.79
C PRO A 89 6.20 11.78 17.52
N GLU A 90 6.75 10.69 16.99
CA GLU A 90 6.77 9.36 17.61
C GLU A 90 5.39 8.86 18.12
N SER A 91 4.34 9.28 17.44
CA SER A 91 2.95 8.98 17.81
C SER A 91 2.20 8.22 16.72
N GLU A 92 1.06 7.67 17.11
CA GLU A 92 0.15 6.94 16.24
C GLU A 92 -1.27 7.49 16.41
N ASN A 93 -2.03 7.49 15.31
CA ASN A 93 -3.45 7.82 15.34
C ASN A 93 -4.23 6.84 14.46
N THR A 94 -5.40 6.43 14.94
CA THR A 94 -6.31 5.54 14.22
C THR A 94 -7.30 6.32 13.39
N ILE A 95 -7.43 5.93 12.13
CA ILE A 95 -8.35 6.48 11.14
C ILE A 95 -9.45 5.45 10.91
N LYS A 96 -10.69 5.82 11.19
CA LYS A 96 -11.88 5.02 10.91
C LYS A 96 -12.41 5.38 9.54
N ILE A 97 -12.73 4.36 8.75
CA ILE A 97 -13.33 4.49 7.42
C ILE A 97 -14.68 3.80 7.47
N GLN A 98 -15.71 4.50 7.06
CA GLN A 98 -17.06 3.97 6.94
C GLN A 98 -17.54 4.17 5.51
N ILE A 99 -18.14 3.12 4.92
CA ILE A 99 -18.80 3.19 3.62
C ILE A 99 -20.32 3.24 3.81
N ILE A 100 -21.00 4.02 2.96
CA ILE A 100 -22.46 3.99 2.78
C ILE A 100 -22.71 3.23 1.47
N PRO A 101 -23.05 1.93 1.53
CA PRO A 101 -23.07 1.06 0.35
C PRO A 101 -24.35 1.28 -0.48
N THR A 102 -24.46 2.43 -1.14
CA THR A 102 -25.54 2.73 -2.09
C THR A 102 -25.14 2.29 -3.49
N ASN A 103 -25.96 1.45 -4.11
CA ASN A 103 -25.79 1.00 -5.51
C ASN A 103 -24.51 0.22 -5.83
N LEU A 104 -23.90 -0.44 -4.83
CA LEU A 104 -22.73 -1.29 -5.04
C LEU A 104 -23.14 -2.70 -5.51
N PRO A 105 -22.31 -3.38 -6.34
CA PRO A 105 -22.47 -4.78 -6.64
C PRO A 105 -22.54 -5.61 -5.35
N LYS A 106 -23.49 -6.55 -5.28
CA LYS A 106 -23.66 -7.43 -4.12
C LYS A 106 -23.04 -8.81 -4.35
N ASP A 107 -22.64 -9.10 -5.58
CA ASP A 107 -22.11 -10.38 -6.03
C ASP A 107 -20.58 -10.44 -6.10
N ARG A 108 -19.91 -9.31 -5.89
CA ARG A 108 -18.44 -9.17 -5.99
C ARG A 108 -17.88 -8.04 -5.16
N GLU A 109 -16.57 -8.04 -4.95
CA GLU A 109 -15.84 -6.91 -4.36
C GLU A 109 -15.87 -5.67 -5.26
N SER A 110 -15.84 -4.49 -4.63
CA SER A 110 -15.58 -3.20 -5.28
C SER A 110 -14.27 -2.63 -4.81
N LEU A 111 -13.51 -1.98 -5.70
CA LEU A 111 -12.17 -1.44 -5.44
C LEU A 111 -12.19 0.09 -5.40
N TYR A 112 -11.51 0.62 -4.38
CA TYR A 112 -11.24 2.04 -4.16
C TYR A 112 -9.80 2.24 -3.70
N TYR A 113 -9.39 3.50 -3.53
CA TYR A 113 -8.03 3.85 -3.10
C TYR A 113 -8.10 4.83 -1.94
N PHE A 114 -7.47 4.45 -0.83
CA PHE A 114 -7.28 5.32 0.34
C PHE A 114 -5.97 6.07 0.17
N HIS A 115 -6.04 7.38 0.27
CA HIS A 115 -4.93 8.32 0.22
C HIS A 115 -4.66 8.85 1.61
N SER A 116 -3.39 8.80 2.03
CA SER A 116 -2.90 9.45 3.25
C SER A 116 -1.74 10.37 2.87
N ARG A 117 -2.04 11.66 2.76
CA ARG A 117 -1.08 12.70 2.41
C ARG A 117 -0.46 13.26 3.68
N ASN A 118 0.86 13.20 3.77
CA ASN A 118 1.65 13.56 4.93
C ASN A 118 2.48 14.80 4.61
N ILE A 119 2.11 15.92 5.21
CA ILE A 119 2.72 17.23 4.99
C ILE A 119 3.58 17.54 6.22
N PRO A 120 4.92 17.65 6.09
CA PRO A 120 5.79 17.97 7.22
C PRO A 120 5.53 19.39 7.70
N SER A 121 5.70 19.63 9.01
CA SER A 121 5.63 20.99 9.57
C SER A 121 6.76 21.85 9.00
N THR A 122 6.47 23.13 8.83
CA THR A 122 7.45 24.15 8.43
C THR A 122 7.63 25.16 9.55
N ASN A 123 8.87 25.48 9.88
CA ASN A 123 9.16 26.66 10.70
C ASN A 123 9.24 27.89 9.78
N LYS A 124 8.72 29.03 10.24
CA LYS A 124 8.68 30.28 9.43
C LYS A 124 10.06 30.77 8.96
N ASN A 125 11.14 30.32 9.62
CA ASN A 125 12.51 30.76 9.37
C ASN A 125 13.38 29.65 8.71
N GLU A 126 12.79 28.56 8.23
CA GLU A 126 13.51 27.51 7.50
C GLU A 126 13.33 27.70 6.01
N ASP A 127 14.40 28.13 5.36
CA ASP A 127 14.51 28.09 3.90
C ASP A 127 14.79 26.64 3.46
N GLY A 128 14.06 26.15 2.46
CA GLY A 128 14.29 24.82 1.91
C GLY A 128 13.09 24.21 1.23
N ILE A 129 13.33 23.13 0.49
CA ILE A 129 12.28 22.36 -0.18
C ILE A 129 11.69 21.38 0.83
N LYS A 130 10.37 21.44 1.03
CA LYS A 130 9.61 20.47 1.82
C LYS A 130 8.83 19.56 0.88
N ILE A 131 8.99 18.25 1.06
CA ILE A 131 8.34 17.24 0.24
C ILE A 131 7.19 16.64 1.03
N ALA A 132 5.96 16.80 0.51
CA ALA A 132 4.82 16.07 1.01
C ALA A 132 4.82 14.66 0.39
N MET A 133 4.66 13.65 1.23
CA MET A 133 4.57 12.25 0.82
C MET A 133 3.11 11.80 0.85
N GLU A 134 2.72 10.96 -0.11
CA GLU A 134 1.39 10.38 -0.15
C GLU A 134 1.48 8.86 -0.20
N ASN A 135 0.85 8.20 0.77
CA ASN A 135 0.66 6.76 0.79
C ASN A 135 -0.70 6.46 0.16
N ILE A 136 -0.71 5.62 -0.89
CA ILE A 136 -1.94 5.18 -1.55
C ILE A 136 -2.04 3.67 -1.41
N ILE A 137 -3.13 3.19 -0.80
CA ILE A 137 -3.41 1.77 -0.64
C ILE A 137 -4.79 1.41 -1.15
N LYS A 138 -4.97 0.15 -1.56
CA LYS A 138 -6.24 -0.37 -2.06
C LYS A 138 -7.25 -0.55 -0.92
N VAL A 139 -8.51 -0.20 -1.19
CA VAL A 139 -9.66 -0.43 -0.32
C VAL A 139 -10.63 -1.34 -1.05
N PHE A 140 -10.90 -2.49 -0.48
CA PHE A 140 -11.89 -3.43 -1.01
C PHE A 140 -13.15 -3.40 -0.15
N TYR A 141 -14.28 -3.04 -0.76
CA TYR A 141 -15.56 -3.33 -0.15
C TYR A 141 -15.97 -4.75 -0.51
N ARG A 142 -16.20 -5.57 0.51
CA ARG A 142 -16.56 -6.97 0.37
C ARG A 142 -17.98 -7.20 0.84
N PRO A 143 -18.95 -7.40 -0.06
CA PRO A 143 -20.31 -7.75 0.30
C PRO A 143 -20.38 -9.04 1.14
N ILE A 144 -21.46 -9.19 1.91
CA ILE A 144 -21.78 -10.44 2.60
C ILE A 144 -22.23 -11.51 1.60
N ASN A 145 -22.17 -12.78 2.01
CA ASN A 145 -22.70 -13.93 1.27
C ASN A 145 -22.11 -14.14 -0.14
N LEU A 146 -20.83 -13.80 -0.34
CA LEU A 146 -20.14 -14.19 -1.56
C LEU A 146 -20.00 -15.71 -1.65
N ALA A 147 -20.09 -16.24 -2.88
CA ALA A 147 -20.27 -17.67 -3.15
C ALA A 147 -19.13 -18.59 -2.64
N ILE A 148 -17.93 -18.06 -2.44
CA ILE A 148 -16.77 -18.82 -1.99
C ILE A 148 -16.02 -18.08 -0.89
N ASN A 149 -15.16 -18.81 -0.15
CA ASN A 149 -14.27 -18.19 0.84
C ASN A 149 -13.14 -17.43 0.13
N PRO A 150 -12.77 -16.21 0.56
CA PRO A 150 -11.66 -15.45 -0.03
C PRO A 150 -10.31 -16.18 -0.01
N LYS A 151 -10.10 -17.09 0.94
CA LYS A 151 -8.87 -17.91 1.01
C LYS A 151 -8.74 -18.90 -0.15
N GLU A 152 -9.85 -19.32 -0.75
CA GLU A 152 -9.90 -20.29 -1.84
C GLU A 152 -9.87 -19.64 -3.22
N ALA A 153 -10.03 -18.30 -3.27
CA ALA A 153 -10.18 -17.57 -4.53
C ALA A 153 -8.95 -17.71 -5.45
N GLY A 154 -7.75 -17.71 -4.88
CA GLY A 154 -6.51 -17.88 -5.64
C GLY A 154 -6.41 -19.22 -6.36
N ASP A 155 -6.93 -20.31 -5.75
CA ASP A 155 -6.89 -21.67 -6.29
C ASP A 155 -7.91 -21.89 -7.42
N LYS A 156 -8.85 -20.97 -7.57
CA LYS A 156 -9.87 -21.02 -8.63
C LYS A 156 -9.44 -20.34 -9.93
N LEU A 157 -8.28 -19.70 -9.97
CA LEU A 157 -7.78 -19.09 -11.19
C LEU A 157 -7.60 -20.13 -12.30
N VAL A 158 -8.08 -19.79 -13.50
CA VAL A 158 -7.93 -20.64 -14.69
C VAL A 158 -6.87 -20.03 -15.61
N VAL A 159 -5.81 -20.80 -15.87
CA VAL A 159 -4.71 -20.36 -16.74
C VAL A 159 -4.83 -21.08 -18.08
N LYS A 160 -4.86 -20.31 -19.17
CA LYS A 160 -4.92 -20.84 -20.56
C LYS A 160 -3.72 -20.35 -21.35
N ALA A 161 -3.11 -21.20 -22.13
CA ALA A 161 -2.06 -20.82 -23.07
C ALA A 161 -2.68 -19.97 -24.21
N THR A 162 -1.91 -18.97 -24.66
CA THR A 162 -2.23 -18.16 -25.84
C THR A 162 -1.01 -18.18 -26.79
N PRO A 163 -1.17 -17.79 -28.07
CA PRO A 163 -0.05 -17.78 -29.02
C PRO A 163 1.18 -17.02 -28.51
N ASN A 164 0.97 -15.91 -27.79
CA ASN A 164 2.04 -15.02 -27.34
C ASN A 164 2.19 -14.96 -25.82
N GLY A 165 1.68 -15.95 -25.07
CA GLY A 165 1.80 -15.94 -23.61
C GLY A 165 0.72 -16.75 -22.92
N ILE A 166 0.07 -16.16 -21.92
CA ILE A 166 -1.01 -16.78 -21.14
C ILE A 166 -2.19 -15.83 -20.93
N SER A 167 -3.37 -16.39 -20.80
CA SER A 167 -4.57 -15.73 -20.28
C SER A 167 -4.89 -16.30 -18.91
N ILE A 168 -5.10 -15.44 -17.92
CA ILE A 168 -5.52 -15.82 -16.58
C ILE A 168 -6.94 -15.31 -16.37
N GLU A 169 -7.89 -16.24 -16.15
CA GLU A 169 -9.27 -15.97 -15.86
C GLU A 169 -9.51 -16.08 -14.35
N ASN A 170 -10.19 -15.10 -13.79
CA ASN A 170 -10.64 -15.07 -12.41
C ASN A 170 -12.16 -15.29 -12.36
N PRO A 171 -12.66 -16.52 -12.13
CA PRO A 171 -14.08 -16.80 -12.02
C PRO A 171 -14.66 -16.47 -10.64
N THR A 172 -13.92 -15.80 -9.78
CA THR A 172 -14.29 -15.55 -8.39
C THR A 172 -14.81 -14.13 -8.17
N PRO A 173 -15.56 -13.88 -7.09
CA PRO A 173 -16.06 -12.56 -6.76
C PRO A 173 -14.98 -11.63 -6.12
N TYR A 174 -13.73 -12.05 -6.05
CA TYR A 174 -12.65 -11.33 -5.39
C TYR A 174 -11.64 -10.76 -6.37
N TYR A 175 -11.04 -9.61 -6.04
CA TYR A 175 -9.85 -9.13 -6.72
C TYR A 175 -8.64 -9.99 -6.35
N ILE A 176 -7.93 -10.53 -7.34
CA ILE A 176 -6.74 -11.34 -7.14
C ILE A 176 -5.49 -10.53 -7.48
N ASN A 177 -4.61 -10.33 -6.49
CA ASN A 177 -3.33 -9.70 -6.72
C ASN A 177 -2.28 -10.78 -7.05
N LEU A 178 -1.63 -10.63 -8.19
CA LEU A 178 -0.55 -11.49 -8.62
C LEU A 178 0.78 -10.92 -8.14
N PHE A 179 1.59 -11.77 -7.52
CA PHE A 179 2.92 -11.39 -7.06
C PHE A 179 3.98 -11.66 -8.13
N LYS A 180 3.88 -12.80 -8.80
CA LYS A 180 4.82 -13.25 -9.83
C LYS A 180 4.11 -14.15 -10.84
N ILE A 181 4.46 -14.01 -12.10
CA ILE A 181 4.05 -14.94 -13.16
C ILE A 181 5.34 -15.44 -13.82
N THR A 182 5.48 -16.77 -13.92
CA THR A 182 6.60 -17.41 -14.62
C THR A 182 6.04 -18.37 -15.67
N VAL A 183 6.48 -18.22 -16.91
CA VAL A 183 6.08 -19.08 -18.04
C VAL A 183 7.35 -19.53 -18.73
N LYS A 184 7.57 -20.88 -18.85
CA LYS A 184 8.75 -21.48 -19.49
C LYS A 184 10.08 -20.86 -19.00
N ASN A 185 10.23 -20.70 -17.68
CA ASN A 185 11.38 -20.07 -17.01
C ASN A 185 11.55 -18.55 -17.21
N GLU A 186 10.68 -17.89 -17.93
CA GLU A 186 10.67 -16.43 -18.08
C GLU A 186 9.69 -15.80 -17.08
N THR A 187 10.13 -14.74 -16.41
CA THR A 187 9.29 -13.99 -15.47
C THR A 187 8.66 -12.81 -16.17
N ILE A 188 7.34 -12.77 -16.20
CA ILE A 188 6.58 -11.65 -16.76
C ILE A 188 6.67 -10.47 -15.81
N LYS A 189 7.00 -9.29 -16.36
CA LYS A 189 7.12 -8.06 -15.60
C LYS A 189 5.71 -7.56 -15.20
N LEU A 190 5.42 -7.63 -13.91
CA LEU A 190 4.21 -7.06 -13.32
C LEU A 190 4.45 -5.61 -12.87
N ASN A 191 3.41 -4.79 -12.98
CA ASN A 191 3.39 -3.40 -12.52
C ASN A 191 2.09 -3.11 -11.78
N LYS A 192 1.88 -1.88 -11.31
CA LYS A 192 0.68 -1.48 -10.54
C LYS A 192 -0.65 -1.62 -11.30
N ILE A 193 -0.60 -1.69 -12.64
CA ILE A 193 -1.81 -1.77 -13.51
C ILE A 193 -2.15 -3.21 -13.83
N ASN A 194 -1.13 -4.06 -14.11
CA ASN A 194 -1.35 -5.42 -14.60
C ASN A 194 -1.23 -6.51 -13.53
N ASN A 195 -0.86 -6.15 -12.28
CA ASN A 195 -0.66 -7.12 -11.19
C ASN A 195 -1.95 -7.57 -10.49
N MET A 196 -3.12 -7.17 -10.98
CA MET A 196 -4.39 -7.52 -10.36
C MET A 196 -5.41 -7.92 -11.42
N ILE A 197 -6.18 -8.97 -11.12
CA ILE A 197 -7.29 -9.44 -11.93
C ILE A 197 -8.59 -9.16 -11.19
N GLU A 198 -9.51 -8.50 -11.86
CA GLU A 198 -10.80 -8.13 -11.31
C GLU A 198 -11.72 -9.36 -11.14
N PRO A 199 -12.76 -9.27 -10.30
CA PRO A 199 -13.77 -10.30 -10.20
C PRO A 199 -14.42 -10.62 -11.55
N PHE A 200 -14.62 -11.92 -11.83
CA PHE A 200 -15.30 -12.42 -13.03
C PHE A 200 -14.72 -11.88 -14.35
N SER A 201 -13.40 -11.69 -14.38
CA SER A 201 -12.69 -11.15 -15.53
C SER A 201 -11.49 -11.99 -15.94
N SER A 202 -10.92 -11.70 -17.10
CA SER A 202 -9.67 -12.32 -17.57
C SER A 202 -8.65 -11.26 -17.98
N LYS A 203 -7.38 -11.62 -17.88
CA LYS A 203 -6.26 -10.75 -18.26
C LYS A 203 -5.20 -11.53 -19.02
N ASN A 204 -4.73 -10.94 -20.12
CA ASN A 204 -3.69 -11.53 -20.95
C ASN A 204 -2.32 -11.01 -20.55
N TYR A 205 -1.34 -11.91 -20.53
CA TYR A 205 0.06 -11.63 -20.23
C TYR A 205 0.93 -12.14 -21.37
N VAL A 206 1.70 -11.25 -21.97
CA VAL A 206 2.59 -11.56 -23.08
C VAL A 206 3.94 -11.95 -22.52
N VAL A 207 4.50 -13.05 -23.04
CA VAL A 207 5.89 -13.46 -22.81
C VAL A 207 6.73 -12.78 -23.89
N SER A 208 7.70 -11.98 -23.49
CA SER A 208 8.58 -11.22 -24.40
C SER A 208 9.81 -12.04 -24.79
#